data_04b6732b7c18f610dc40524a6406ca36
#
_entry.id   04b6732b7c18f610dc40524a6406ca36
#
_cell.length_a   1.000
_cell.length_b   1.000
_cell.length_c   1.000
_cell.angle_alpha   90.00
_cell.angle_beta   90.00
_cell.angle_gamma   90.00
#
_symmetry.space_group_name_H-M   'P 1'
#
loop_
_entity.id
_entity.type
_entity.pdbx_description
1 polymer ?
#
loop_
_entity_poly.entity_id
_entity_poly.type
_entity_poly.pdbx_seq_one_letter_code
_entity_poly.pdbx_strand_id
1 'polypeptide(L)'
;NTFEDMEEQVFGTIQWGLRSDHDDAFQSYVWLQIDNQQFYLKYNHCTKGRLMFLDYIEQMLGLEFNNITHLDLAVDASTNFSKALVKMIRNKDYYPIINGTKITDRKKLIEDILYIGVGNLERIKEYSILIQQKKNDLSINAYNKKREIENKSHKDYIMESYDNPNQLHRLEVRINSDAMKDFFTREHLEYNPAMFITDDWLWLFYLTFLNRVIRFQAVKGRKVYGVMDLL
;
A
#
# COMPACT_ATOMS: atom_id res chain seq x y z
N ASN A 1 6.34 2.99 23.94
CA ASN A 1 7.78 2.73 24.08
C ASN A 1 8.38 2.49 22.69
N THR A 2 9.58 2.99 22.47
CA THR A 2 10.40 2.75 21.30
C THR A 2 11.33 1.58 21.55
N PHE A 3 11.70 0.84 20.52
CA PHE A 3 12.79 -0.15 20.57
C PHE A 3 13.90 0.27 19.62
N GLU A 4 15.12 -0.02 20.03
CA GLU A 4 16.34 0.40 19.37
C GLU A 4 17.22 -0.83 19.13
N ASP A 5 18.02 -0.83 18.09
CA ASP A 5 19.00 -1.88 17.87
C ASP A 5 20.29 -1.65 18.69
N MET A 6 21.27 -2.54 18.54
CA MET A 6 22.56 -2.41 19.22
C MET A 6 23.36 -1.16 18.84
N GLU A 7 22.94 -0.46 17.77
CA GLU A 7 23.52 0.83 17.32
C GLU A 7 22.66 2.03 17.77
N GLU A 8 21.70 1.82 18.68
CA GLU A 8 20.75 2.83 19.16
C GLU A 8 19.86 3.42 18.05
N GLN A 9 19.54 2.61 17.05
CA GLN A 9 18.67 3.03 15.94
C GLN A 9 17.22 2.61 16.21
N VAL A 10 16.30 3.56 16.09
CA VAL A 10 14.87 3.30 16.30
C VAL A 10 14.28 2.55 15.13
N PHE A 11 13.79 1.33 15.34
CA PHE A 11 13.08 0.54 14.33
C PHE A 11 11.57 0.77 14.34
N GLY A 12 11.01 1.14 15.48
CA GLY A 12 9.59 1.32 15.59
C GLY A 12 9.09 1.52 17.02
N THR A 13 7.80 1.34 17.18
CA THR A 13 7.12 1.49 18.47
C THR A 13 6.38 0.21 18.83
N ILE A 14 6.44 -0.13 20.11
CA ILE A 14 5.70 -1.25 20.71
C ILE A 14 4.59 -0.68 21.58
N GLN A 15 3.39 -1.21 21.40
CA GLN A 15 2.22 -0.88 22.20
C GLN A 15 1.64 -2.17 22.80
N TRP A 16 1.33 -2.14 24.08
CA TRP A 16 0.70 -3.24 24.81
C TRP A 16 -0.41 -2.73 25.72
N GLY A 17 -1.32 -3.61 26.13
CA GLY A 17 -2.42 -3.29 27.05
C GLY A 17 -3.48 -2.36 26.48
N LEU A 18 -3.67 -2.35 25.16
CA LEU A 18 -4.55 -1.38 24.47
C LEU A 18 -6.05 -1.65 24.59
N ARG A 19 -6.49 -2.77 25.15
CA ARG A 19 -7.91 -3.09 25.33
C ARG A 19 -8.20 -3.54 26.74
N SER A 20 -8.88 -2.70 27.50
CA SER A 20 -9.29 -2.94 28.88
C SER A 20 -10.54 -3.81 29.04
N ASP A 21 -11.23 -4.14 27.95
CA ASP A 21 -12.63 -4.60 28.02
C ASP A 21 -12.82 -6.09 27.79
N HIS A 22 -11.78 -6.86 27.53
CA HIS A 22 -11.90 -8.30 27.28
C HIS A 22 -10.72 -9.07 27.87
N ASP A 23 -11.07 -10.14 28.57
CA ASP A 23 -10.33 -11.30 29.07
C ASP A 23 -8.76 -11.24 29.15
N ASP A 24 -8.23 -11.87 30.18
CA ASP A 24 -6.79 -12.01 30.48
C ASP A 24 -5.92 -12.48 29.30
N ALA A 25 -6.51 -13.14 28.29
CA ALA A 25 -5.84 -13.54 27.06
C ALA A 25 -5.33 -12.35 26.21
N PHE A 26 -5.95 -11.19 26.29
CA PHE A 26 -5.53 -10.00 25.53
C PHE A 26 -4.31 -9.28 26.11
N GLN A 27 -3.94 -9.55 27.33
CA GLN A 27 -2.71 -9.01 27.92
C GLN A 27 -1.46 -9.62 27.28
N SER A 28 -1.61 -10.70 26.53
CA SER A 28 -0.52 -11.41 25.84
C SER A 28 -0.15 -10.84 24.47
N TYR A 29 -0.96 -9.92 23.91
CA TYR A 29 -0.68 -9.38 22.59
C TYR A 29 0.01 -8.02 22.68
N VAL A 30 0.98 -7.84 21.80
CA VAL A 30 1.65 -6.56 21.57
C VAL A 30 1.48 -6.14 20.12
N TRP A 31 1.45 -4.85 19.88
CA TRP A 31 1.38 -4.28 18.55
C TRP A 31 2.71 -3.63 18.25
N LEU A 32 3.31 -4.06 17.16
CA LEU A 32 4.55 -3.51 16.65
C LEU A 32 4.25 -2.68 15.42
N GLN A 33 4.59 -1.40 15.49
CA GLN A 33 4.62 -0.53 14.33
C GLN A 33 6.08 -0.32 13.94
N ILE A 34 6.46 -0.84 12.79
CA ILE A 34 7.84 -0.74 12.29
C ILE A 34 8.04 0.66 11.73
N ASP A 35 9.00 1.39 12.25
CA ASP A 35 9.41 2.67 11.69
C ASP A 35 10.27 2.45 10.44
N ASN A 36 10.07 3.34 9.48
CA ASN A 36 10.27 2.99 8.08
C ASN A 36 11.74 3.00 7.65
N GLN A 37 12.61 3.84 8.25
CA GLN A 37 13.94 4.07 7.69
C GLN A 37 14.85 2.86 7.79
N GLN A 38 15.05 2.32 8.99
CA GLN A 38 15.99 1.23 9.21
C GLN A 38 15.53 -0.07 8.58
N PHE A 39 14.23 -0.38 8.71
CA PHE A 39 13.65 -1.52 8.03
C PHE A 39 13.79 -1.40 6.51
N TYR A 40 13.47 -0.23 5.93
CA TYR A 40 13.56 0.03 4.50
C TYR A 40 14.99 -0.15 3.98
N LEU A 41 15.98 0.44 4.65
CA LEU A 41 17.37 0.41 4.18
C LEU A 41 18.08 -0.93 4.38
N LYS A 42 17.79 -1.64 5.49
CA LYS A 42 18.54 -2.86 5.86
C LYS A 42 17.83 -4.14 5.47
N TYR A 43 16.51 -4.20 5.57
CA TYR A 43 15.78 -5.47 5.58
C TYR A 43 14.74 -5.63 4.49
N ASN A 44 14.14 -4.54 4.01
CA ASN A 44 12.98 -4.61 3.11
C ASN A 44 13.30 -4.92 1.64
N HIS A 45 14.53 -5.20 1.29
CA HIS A 45 14.94 -5.38 -0.11
C HIS A 45 14.60 -6.76 -0.68
N CYS A 46 14.45 -7.76 0.16
CA CYS A 46 14.16 -9.13 -0.29
C CYS A 46 13.56 -9.97 0.85
N THR A 47 12.99 -11.11 0.49
CA THR A 47 12.43 -12.10 1.44
C THR A 47 13.41 -12.43 2.57
N LYS A 48 14.68 -12.71 2.24
CA LYS A 48 15.69 -13.04 3.25
C LYS A 48 15.89 -11.92 4.28
N GLY A 49 15.94 -10.67 3.83
CA GLY A 49 16.09 -9.53 4.72
C GLY A 49 14.91 -9.39 5.68
N ARG A 50 13.69 -9.52 5.17
CA ARG A 50 12.47 -9.44 6.01
C ARG A 50 12.38 -10.59 7.01
N LEU A 51 12.75 -11.81 6.63
CA LEU A 51 12.85 -12.94 7.56
C LEU A 51 13.86 -12.69 8.66
N MET A 52 15.07 -12.23 8.31
CA MET A 52 16.08 -11.89 9.30
C MET A 52 15.62 -10.81 10.28
N PHE A 53 14.87 -9.81 9.81
CA PHE A 53 14.31 -8.78 10.67
C PHE A 53 13.26 -9.36 11.62
N LEU A 54 12.37 -10.22 11.12
CA LEU A 54 11.35 -10.86 11.95
C LEU A 54 11.97 -11.73 13.02
N ASP A 55 12.88 -12.62 12.64
CA ASP A 55 13.62 -13.48 13.58
C ASP A 55 14.34 -12.66 14.66
N TYR A 56 14.96 -11.55 14.26
CA TYR A 56 15.63 -10.64 15.20
C TYR A 56 14.64 -10.03 16.20
N ILE A 57 13.50 -9.53 15.75
CA ILE A 57 12.47 -8.94 16.62
C ILE A 57 11.88 -9.99 17.56
N GLU A 58 11.56 -11.18 17.06
CA GLU A 58 11.02 -12.27 17.86
C GLU A 58 12.00 -12.69 18.96
N GLN A 59 13.29 -12.84 18.64
CA GLN A 59 14.32 -13.22 19.61
C GLN A 59 14.59 -12.11 20.64
N MET A 60 14.69 -10.85 20.20
CA MET A 60 14.95 -9.73 21.10
C MET A 60 13.81 -9.47 22.10
N LEU A 61 12.58 -9.62 21.63
CA LEU A 61 11.41 -9.25 22.42
C LEU A 61 10.73 -10.46 23.08
N GLY A 62 11.15 -11.68 22.74
CA GLY A 62 10.50 -12.90 23.21
C GLY A 62 9.06 -13.02 22.73
N LEU A 63 8.78 -12.52 21.53
CA LEU A 63 7.46 -12.50 20.91
C LEU A 63 7.37 -13.51 19.77
N GLU A 64 6.17 -13.86 19.40
CA GLU A 64 5.87 -14.67 18.22
C GLU A 64 4.99 -13.89 17.26
N PHE A 65 5.33 -13.92 15.96
CA PHE A 65 4.58 -13.21 14.93
C PHE A 65 3.22 -13.87 14.73
N ASN A 66 2.16 -13.15 15.05
CA ASN A 66 0.80 -13.65 14.97
C ASN A 66 0.09 -13.21 13.69
N ASN A 67 -0.04 -11.89 13.45
CA ASN A 67 -0.75 -11.38 12.28
C ASN A 67 -0.28 -9.97 11.88
N ILE A 68 -0.70 -9.55 10.70
CA ILE A 68 -0.59 -8.17 10.20
C ILE A 68 -1.97 -7.52 10.23
N THR A 69 -2.05 -6.36 10.85
CA THR A 69 -3.29 -5.56 10.91
C THR A 69 -3.36 -4.52 9.82
N HIS A 70 -2.22 -4.10 9.29
CA HIS A 70 -2.12 -3.09 8.25
C HIS A 70 -0.89 -3.35 7.38
N LEU A 71 -1.07 -3.30 6.05
CA LEU A 71 -0.01 -3.52 5.08
C LEU A 71 -0.10 -2.48 3.97
N ASP A 72 0.95 -1.69 3.81
CA ASP A 72 1.12 -0.75 2.70
C ASP A 72 2.11 -1.34 1.69
N LEU A 73 1.64 -1.62 0.49
CA LEU A 73 2.46 -2.09 -0.62
C LEU A 73 2.54 -1.02 -1.69
N ALA A 74 3.73 -0.76 -2.22
CA ALA A 74 3.93 0.31 -3.17
C ALA A 74 4.89 -0.07 -4.30
N VAL A 75 4.62 0.48 -5.49
CA VAL A 75 5.54 0.51 -6.62
C VAL A 75 5.96 1.94 -6.86
N ASP A 76 7.26 2.16 -6.93
CA ASP A 76 7.88 3.44 -7.25
C ASP A 76 8.45 3.40 -8.67
N ALA A 77 8.19 4.44 -9.47
CA ALA A 77 8.69 4.55 -10.84
C ALA A 77 8.79 6.01 -11.30
N SER A 78 9.45 6.23 -12.44
CA SER A 78 9.44 7.52 -13.14
C SER A 78 8.08 7.82 -13.81
N THR A 79 7.24 6.80 -14.00
CA THR A 79 5.89 6.93 -14.58
C THR A 79 4.97 7.71 -13.64
N ASN A 80 4.32 8.75 -14.16
CA ASN A 80 3.29 9.47 -13.41
C ASN A 80 1.99 8.67 -13.39
N PHE A 81 1.82 7.81 -12.38
CA PHE A 81 0.66 6.93 -12.23
C PHE A 81 -0.67 7.69 -12.17
N SER A 82 -0.71 8.86 -11.53
CA SER A 82 -1.93 9.67 -11.46
C SER A 82 -2.38 10.12 -12.85
N LYS A 83 -1.46 10.61 -13.67
CA LYS A 83 -1.76 10.99 -15.06
C LYS A 83 -2.14 9.80 -15.91
N ALA A 84 -1.43 8.68 -15.75
CA ALA A 84 -1.73 7.44 -16.48
C ALA A 84 -3.15 6.96 -16.15
N LEU A 85 -3.53 6.88 -14.88
CA LEU A 85 -4.87 6.47 -14.46
C LEU A 85 -5.97 7.40 -15.00
N VAL A 86 -5.79 8.72 -14.93
CA VAL A 86 -6.77 9.66 -15.52
C VAL A 86 -6.87 9.51 -17.04
N LYS A 87 -5.74 9.33 -17.74
CA LYS A 87 -5.73 9.05 -19.17
C LYS A 87 -6.53 7.79 -19.51
N MET A 88 -6.33 6.74 -18.71
CA MET A 88 -7.04 5.47 -18.86
C MET A 88 -8.55 5.61 -18.61
N ILE A 89 -8.93 6.30 -17.52
CA ILE A 89 -10.34 6.55 -17.22
C ILE A 89 -11.01 7.34 -18.34
N ARG A 90 -10.30 8.27 -18.97
CA ARG A 90 -10.80 9.06 -20.11
C ARG A 90 -10.85 8.29 -21.44
N ASN A 91 -10.08 7.21 -21.56
CA ASN A 91 -10.02 6.44 -22.80
C ASN A 91 -11.36 5.75 -23.09
N LYS A 92 -11.96 6.06 -24.26
CA LYS A 92 -13.27 5.54 -24.67
C LYS A 92 -13.26 4.05 -25.01
N ASP A 93 -12.08 3.47 -25.22
CA ASP A 93 -11.93 2.03 -25.51
C ASP A 93 -12.13 1.14 -24.30
N TYR A 94 -12.17 1.74 -23.10
CA TYR A 94 -12.32 1.01 -21.85
C TYR A 94 -13.41 1.62 -20.96
N TYR A 95 -14.04 0.78 -20.14
CA TYR A 95 -14.86 1.19 -19.01
C TYR A 95 -14.08 0.95 -17.72
N PRO A 96 -13.87 1.96 -16.86
CA PRO A 96 -13.34 1.73 -15.52
C PRO A 96 -14.36 0.95 -14.68
N ILE A 97 -13.84 -0.04 -13.93
CA ILE A 97 -14.58 -0.81 -12.94
C ILE A 97 -13.97 -0.46 -11.61
N ILE A 98 -14.72 0.23 -10.75
CA ILE A 98 -14.29 0.63 -9.41
C ILE A 98 -15.07 -0.19 -8.38
N ASN A 99 -14.34 -0.87 -7.49
CA ASN A 99 -14.96 -1.71 -6.45
C ASN A 99 -16.02 -2.68 -7.02
N GLY A 100 -15.71 -3.27 -8.18
CA GLY A 100 -16.61 -4.19 -8.87
C GLY A 100 -17.72 -3.53 -9.70
N THR A 101 -17.91 -2.22 -9.62
CA THR A 101 -18.95 -1.50 -10.32
C THR A 101 -18.42 -0.84 -11.58
N LYS A 102 -19.07 -1.11 -12.72
CA LYS A 102 -18.74 -0.47 -14.01
C LYS A 102 -19.20 0.99 -13.98
N ILE A 103 -18.28 1.91 -14.25
CA ILE A 103 -18.53 3.35 -14.21
C ILE A 103 -18.74 3.88 -15.64
N THR A 104 -19.86 4.55 -15.85
CA THR A 104 -20.20 5.21 -17.13
C THR A 104 -19.95 6.72 -17.10
N ASP A 105 -20.21 7.37 -15.97
CA ASP A 105 -19.91 8.79 -15.76
C ASP A 105 -18.44 8.98 -15.33
N ARG A 106 -17.59 9.11 -16.33
CA ARG A 106 -16.14 9.25 -16.13
C ARG A 106 -15.73 10.60 -15.57
N LYS A 107 -16.51 11.66 -15.86
CA LYS A 107 -16.23 13.00 -15.39
C LYS A 107 -16.41 13.04 -13.87
N LYS A 108 -17.57 12.55 -13.41
CA LYS A 108 -17.86 12.44 -11.97
C LYS A 108 -16.85 11.55 -11.28
N LEU A 109 -16.49 10.38 -11.83
CA LEU A 109 -15.47 9.53 -11.25
C LEU A 109 -14.15 10.28 -11.04
N ILE A 110 -13.67 11.02 -12.06
CA ILE A 110 -12.43 11.78 -11.94
C ILE A 110 -12.54 12.85 -10.85
N GLU A 111 -13.67 13.55 -10.76
CA GLU A 111 -13.93 14.54 -9.72
C GLU A 111 -13.92 13.92 -8.31
N ASP A 112 -14.49 12.72 -8.16
CA ASP A 112 -14.59 12.01 -6.89
C ASP A 112 -13.25 11.47 -6.38
N ILE A 113 -12.34 11.05 -7.27
CA ILE A 113 -11.07 10.40 -6.91
C ILE A 113 -9.87 11.33 -6.90
N LEU A 114 -9.96 12.50 -7.53
CA LEU A 114 -8.86 13.45 -7.56
C LEU A 114 -8.75 14.21 -6.25
N TYR A 115 -7.64 14.01 -5.57
CA TYR A 115 -7.25 14.86 -4.46
C TYR A 115 -6.43 16.03 -5.00
N ILE A 116 -7.10 17.18 -5.15
CA ILE A 116 -6.49 18.40 -5.64
C ILE A 116 -6.27 19.33 -4.44
N GLY A 117 -5.01 19.66 -4.17
CA GLY A 117 -4.74 20.90 -3.44
C GLY A 117 -5.29 22.07 -4.29
N VAL A 118 -6.03 22.97 -3.68
CA VAL A 118 -6.75 24.14 -4.23
C VAL A 118 -6.36 24.57 -5.64
N GLY A 119 -7.27 24.41 -6.64
CA GLY A 119 -7.05 24.93 -8.01
C GLY A 119 -7.93 24.25 -9.08
N ASN A 120 -7.98 24.84 -10.28
CA ASN A 120 -8.74 24.30 -11.42
C ASN A 120 -7.97 23.15 -12.09
N LEU A 121 -8.63 22.01 -12.30
CA LEU A 121 -8.12 20.77 -12.92
C LEU A 121 -7.33 20.98 -14.23
N GLU A 122 -7.71 21.95 -15.05
CA GLU A 122 -7.06 22.24 -16.33
C GLU A 122 -5.71 22.93 -16.18
N ARG A 123 -5.45 23.56 -15.02
CA ARG A 123 -4.23 24.32 -14.71
C ARG A 123 -3.28 23.58 -13.77
N ILE A 124 -3.72 22.46 -13.17
CA ILE A 124 -2.91 21.73 -12.20
C ILE A 124 -1.98 20.79 -12.93
N LYS A 125 -0.68 21.04 -12.82
CA LYS A 125 0.36 20.18 -13.41
C LYS A 125 0.52 18.84 -12.68
N GLU A 126 0.13 18.77 -11.41
CA GLU A 126 0.26 17.59 -10.57
C GLU A 126 -0.94 17.40 -9.65
N TYR A 127 -1.43 16.19 -9.56
CA TYR A 127 -2.53 15.78 -8.69
C TYR A 127 -2.28 14.37 -8.14
N SER A 128 -2.85 14.09 -6.99
CA SER A 128 -2.92 12.75 -6.42
C SER A 128 -4.27 12.13 -6.70
N ILE A 129 -4.32 10.81 -6.78
CA ILE A 129 -5.56 10.04 -6.88
C ILE A 129 -5.67 9.20 -5.61
N LEU A 130 -6.85 9.23 -5.01
CA LEU A 130 -7.23 8.36 -3.91
C LEU A 130 -8.53 7.65 -4.27
N ILE A 131 -8.50 6.32 -4.30
CA ILE A 131 -9.68 5.48 -4.48
C ILE A 131 -9.80 4.61 -3.24
N GLN A 132 -10.92 4.72 -2.53
CA GLN A 132 -11.20 3.94 -1.32
C GLN A 132 -12.31 2.92 -1.56
N GLN A 133 -12.16 1.74 -1.00
CA GLN A 133 -13.21 0.76 -0.85
C GLN A 133 -13.76 0.85 0.56
N LYS A 134 -15.08 0.67 0.71
CA LYS A 134 -15.86 0.71 1.96
C LYS A 134 -15.04 0.82 3.25
N LYS A 135 -15.38 1.76 4.12
CA LYS A 135 -14.82 1.92 5.49
C LYS A 135 -13.29 1.98 5.61
N ASN A 136 -12.57 2.36 4.54
CA ASN A 136 -11.10 2.43 4.49
C ASN A 136 -10.37 1.07 4.63
N ASP A 137 -11.05 -0.05 4.36
CA ASP A 137 -10.45 -1.38 4.48
C ASP A 137 -9.41 -1.64 3.40
N LEU A 138 -9.59 -1.01 2.25
CA LEU A 138 -8.70 -1.10 1.10
C LEU A 138 -8.70 0.24 0.35
N SER A 139 -7.53 0.77 0.05
CA SER A 139 -7.40 1.98 -0.75
C SER A 139 -6.20 1.94 -1.69
N ILE A 140 -6.30 2.72 -2.77
CA ILE A 140 -5.20 2.97 -3.70
C ILE A 140 -4.88 4.45 -3.64
N ASN A 141 -3.58 4.76 -3.56
CA ASN A 141 -3.09 6.12 -3.62
C ASN A 141 -2.01 6.24 -4.70
N ALA A 142 -2.21 7.14 -5.67
CA ALA A 142 -1.23 7.45 -6.71
C ALA A 142 -0.80 8.91 -6.59
N TYR A 143 0.51 9.16 -6.45
CA TYR A 143 1.02 10.51 -6.19
C TYR A 143 2.49 10.70 -6.58
N ASN A 144 2.93 11.96 -6.61
CA ASN A 144 4.33 12.32 -6.78
C ASN A 144 5.07 12.12 -5.45
N LYS A 145 5.84 11.02 -5.37
CA LYS A 145 6.56 10.63 -4.15
C LYS A 145 7.71 11.58 -3.84
N LYS A 146 8.45 12.04 -4.86
CA LYS A 146 9.51 13.04 -4.67
C LYS A 146 8.97 14.29 -3.99
N ARG A 147 7.89 14.86 -4.52
CA ARG A 147 7.26 16.06 -3.93
C ARG A 147 6.70 15.82 -2.53
N GLU A 148 6.19 14.62 -2.27
CA GLU A 148 5.72 14.24 -0.94
C GLU A 148 6.88 14.22 0.06
N ILE A 149 8.03 13.69 -0.34
CA ILE A 149 9.25 13.71 0.48
C ILE A 149 9.70 15.15 0.74
N GLU A 150 9.83 15.96 -0.30
CA GLU A 150 10.30 17.34 -0.19
C GLU A 150 9.42 18.23 0.71
N ASN A 151 8.09 18.03 0.69
CA ASN A 151 7.15 18.93 1.35
C ASN A 151 6.52 18.38 2.64
N LYS A 152 6.61 17.05 2.91
CA LYS A 152 5.87 16.44 4.01
C LYS A 152 6.70 15.47 4.85
N SER A 153 7.16 14.39 4.26
CA SER A 153 7.73 13.29 5.05
C SER A 153 9.21 13.45 5.35
N HIS A 154 9.95 14.22 4.53
CA HIS A 154 11.39 14.39 4.64
C HIS A 154 12.18 13.07 4.71
N LYS A 155 11.65 12.01 4.03
CA LYS A 155 12.26 10.68 3.98
C LYS A 155 13.27 10.59 2.83
N ASP A 156 14.33 11.41 2.90
CA ASP A 156 15.33 11.56 1.83
C ASP A 156 16.03 10.23 1.50
N TYR A 157 16.17 9.32 2.47
CA TYR A 157 16.71 7.99 2.28
C TYR A 157 15.99 7.17 1.19
N ILE A 158 14.70 7.46 0.91
CA ILE A 158 13.97 6.83 -0.20
C ILE A 158 14.50 7.36 -1.54
N MET A 159 14.74 8.68 -1.64
CA MET A 159 15.33 9.24 -2.85
C MET A 159 16.74 8.72 -3.10
N GLU A 160 17.54 8.63 -2.03
CA GLU A 160 18.91 8.10 -2.07
C GLU A 160 18.95 6.64 -2.54
N SER A 161 18.00 5.81 -2.09
CA SER A 161 17.92 4.40 -2.50
C SER A 161 17.62 4.19 -3.99
N TYR A 162 17.15 5.24 -4.67
CA TYR A 162 16.92 5.28 -6.12
C TYR A 162 17.92 6.20 -6.87
N ASP A 163 19.09 6.48 -6.30
CA ASP A 163 20.10 7.38 -6.88
C ASP A 163 19.56 8.78 -7.20
N ASN A 164 18.68 9.32 -6.35
CA ASN A 164 18.11 10.66 -6.44
C ASN A 164 17.49 10.98 -7.81
N PRO A 165 16.49 10.24 -8.27
CA PRO A 165 15.90 10.42 -9.59
C PRO A 165 15.22 11.80 -9.74
N ASN A 166 15.20 12.31 -10.96
CA ASN A 166 14.52 13.58 -11.27
C ASN A 166 13.01 13.50 -11.04
N GLN A 167 12.42 12.33 -11.22
CA GLN A 167 11.00 12.06 -11.02
C GLN A 167 10.85 10.73 -10.27
N LEU A 168 10.02 10.75 -9.23
CA LEU A 168 9.63 9.55 -8.51
C LEU A 168 8.13 9.64 -8.19
N HIS A 169 7.38 8.70 -8.73
CA HIS A 169 5.94 8.57 -8.51
C HIS A 169 5.65 7.24 -7.85
N ARG A 170 4.64 7.22 -6.99
CA ARG A 170 4.23 6.03 -6.24
C ARG A 170 2.79 5.65 -6.56
N LEU A 171 2.58 4.35 -6.75
CA LEU A 171 1.27 3.72 -6.73
C LEU A 171 1.24 2.77 -5.54
N GLU A 172 0.44 3.12 -4.54
CA GLU A 172 0.38 2.46 -3.23
C GLU A 172 -0.98 1.80 -3.04
N VAL A 173 -0.99 0.59 -2.50
CA VAL A 173 -2.18 -0.13 -2.06
C VAL A 173 -2.09 -0.29 -0.56
N ARG A 174 -3.11 0.19 0.16
CA ARG A 174 -3.25 0.06 1.61
C ARG A 174 -4.29 -0.98 1.92
N ILE A 175 -3.90 -1.97 2.70
CA ILE A 175 -4.68 -3.16 2.99
C ILE A 175 -4.79 -3.28 4.50
N ASN A 176 -6.01 -3.32 5.06
CA ASN A 176 -6.19 -3.60 6.48
C ASN A 176 -6.54 -5.07 6.73
N SER A 177 -6.66 -5.44 8.00
CA SER A 177 -6.91 -6.81 8.42
C SER A 177 -8.20 -7.39 7.85
N ASP A 178 -9.27 -6.58 7.67
CA ASP A 178 -10.56 -7.09 7.18
C ASP A 178 -10.48 -7.42 5.69
N ALA A 179 -9.79 -6.61 4.90
CA ALA A 179 -9.53 -6.91 3.49
C ALA A 179 -8.66 -8.17 3.32
N MET A 180 -7.66 -8.35 4.21
CA MET A 180 -6.82 -9.55 4.23
C MET A 180 -7.63 -10.80 4.58
N LYS A 181 -8.41 -10.79 5.65
CA LYS A 181 -9.29 -11.90 6.05
C LYS A 181 -10.26 -12.30 4.94
N ASP A 182 -10.88 -11.31 4.28
CA ASP A 182 -11.78 -11.54 3.17
C ASP A 182 -11.06 -12.19 1.96
N PHE A 183 -9.79 -11.83 1.71
CA PHE A 183 -8.96 -12.48 0.69
C PHE A 183 -8.75 -13.95 1.01
N PHE A 184 -8.24 -14.29 2.20
CA PHE A 184 -7.99 -15.68 2.59
C PHE A 184 -9.26 -16.53 2.56
N THR A 185 -10.38 -15.97 3.02
CA THR A 185 -11.68 -16.65 2.98
C THR A 185 -12.14 -16.96 1.56
N ARG A 186 -12.02 -16.00 0.64
CA ARG A 186 -12.45 -16.18 -0.76
C ARG A 186 -11.58 -17.16 -1.53
N GLU A 187 -10.27 -17.08 -1.31
CA GLU A 187 -9.31 -17.94 -2.01
C GLU A 187 -9.19 -19.31 -1.35
N HIS A 188 -9.97 -19.59 -0.29
CA HIS A 188 -9.92 -20.83 0.50
C HIS A 188 -8.51 -21.16 0.98
N LEU A 189 -7.73 -20.13 1.35
CA LEU A 189 -6.37 -20.26 1.85
C LEU A 189 -6.36 -20.22 3.38
N GLU A 190 -5.50 -21.02 3.97
CA GLU A 190 -5.17 -20.88 5.39
C GLU A 190 -4.25 -19.70 5.60
N TYR A 191 -4.51 -18.92 6.65
CA TYR A 191 -3.68 -17.78 7.00
C TYR A 191 -2.29 -18.24 7.43
N ASN A 192 -1.27 -17.75 6.76
CA ASN A 192 0.11 -18.02 7.11
C ASN A 192 0.90 -16.70 7.16
N PRO A 193 1.44 -16.28 8.32
CA PRO A 193 2.22 -15.07 8.46
C PRO A 193 3.40 -14.95 7.48
N ALA A 194 4.03 -16.06 7.10
CA ALA A 194 5.14 -16.07 6.13
C ALA A 194 4.76 -15.52 4.75
N MET A 195 3.48 -15.54 4.37
CA MET A 195 3.01 -14.95 3.12
C MET A 195 3.24 -13.44 3.05
N PHE A 196 3.27 -12.75 4.20
CA PHE A 196 3.47 -11.29 4.25
C PHE A 196 4.93 -10.86 4.21
N ILE A 197 5.85 -11.80 4.09
CA ILE A 197 7.29 -11.55 4.06
C ILE A 197 7.93 -11.95 2.73
N THR A 198 7.31 -12.87 1.98
CA THR A 198 7.87 -13.37 0.72
C THR A 198 7.51 -12.47 -0.46
N ASP A 199 8.46 -12.24 -1.37
CA ASP A 199 8.31 -11.35 -2.52
C ASP A 199 7.13 -11.77 -3.42
N ASP A 200 6.99 -13.07 -3.69
CA ASP A 200 5.92 -13.59 -4.56
C ASP A 200 4.53 -13.30 -3.98
N TRP A 201 4.35 -13.52 -2.68
CA TRP A 201 3.07 -13.23 -2.02
C TRP A 201 2.79 -11.75 -1.91
N LEU A 202 3.79 -10.91 -1.60
CA LEU A 202 3.62 -9.46 -1.55
C LEU A 202 3.24 -8.91 -2.92
N TRP A 203 3.85 -9.44 -3.99
CA TRP A 203 3.49 -9.06 -5.36
C TRP A 203 2.09 -9.53 -5.74
N LEU A 204 1.72 -10.75 -5.38
CA LEU A 204 0.36 -11.28 -5.59
C LEU A 204 -0.67 -10.43 -4.86
N PHE A 205 -0.44 -10.09 -3.59
CA PHE A 205 -1.31 -9.21 -2.82
C PHE A 205 -1.43 -7.84 -3.49
N TYR A 206 -0.31 -7.23 -3.86
CA TYR A 206 -0.32 -5.94 -4.54
C TYR A 206 -1.21 -5.95 -5.79
N LEU A 207 -1.00 -6.88 -6.70
CA LEU A 207 -1.77 -7.00 -7.93
C LEU A 207 -3.25 -7.33 -7.67
N THR A 208 -3.53 -8.26 -6.77
CA THR A 208 -4.89 -8.68 -6.45
C THR A 208 -5.69 -7.54 -5.85
N PHE A 209 -5.15 -6.85 -4.86
CA PHE A 209 -5.85 -5.76 -4.20
C PHE A 209 -5.95 -4.51 -5.08
N LEU A 210 -4.92 -4.20 -5.88
CA LEU A 210 -4.97 -3.15 -6.88
C LEU A 210 -6.13 -3.39 -7.87
N ASN A 211 -6.21 -4.59 -8.44
CA ASN A 211 -7.25 -4.97 -9.39
C ASN A 211 -8.64 -5.14 -8.76
N ARG A 212 -8.72 -5.36 -7.45
CA ARG A 212 -9.98 -5.37 -6.72
C ARG A 212 -10.59 -3.96 -6.61
N VAL A 213 -9.75 -2.94 -6.43
CA VAL A 213 -10.20 -1.55 -6.35
C VAL A 213 -10.46 -0.97 -7.74
N ILE A 214 -9.53 -1.14 -8.68
CA ILE A 214 -9.66 -0.58 -10.03
C ILE A 214 -9.14 -1.53 -11.10
N ARG A 215 -9.94 -1.72 -12.15
CA ARG A 215 -9.61 -2.44 -13.37
C ARG A 215 -10.38 -1.85 -14.55
N PHE A 216 -10.07 -2.29 -15.77
CA PHE A 216 -10.63 -1.72 -16.97
C PHE A 216 -11.21 -2.82 -17.88
N GLN A 217 -12.44 -2.64 -18.36
CA GLN A 217 -13.09 -3.53 -19.29
C GLN A 217 -13.08 -2.91 -20.68
N ALA A 218 -12.63 -3.67 -21.69
CA ALA A 218 -12.73 -3.22 -23.08
C ALA A 218 -14.20 -2.95 -23.48
N VAL A 219 -14.44 -1.85 -24.18
CA VAL A 219 -15.78 -1.48 -24.68
C VAL A 219 -16.30 -2.51 -25.67
N LYS A 220 -15.42 -2.95 -26.59
CA LYS A 220 -15.72 -4.01 -27.56
C LYS A 220 -15.20 -5.35 -27.02
N GLY A 221 -16.08 -6.10 -26.33
CA GLY A 221 -15.75 -7.41 -25.82
C GLY A 221 -15.88 -7.55 -24.30
N ARG A 222 -15.55 -8.75 -23.79
CA ARG A 222 -15.65 -9.11 -22.37
C ARG A 222 -14.32 -9.08 -21.65
N LYS A 223 -13.21 -8.78 -22.33
CA LYS A 223 -11.87 -8.82 -21.75
C LYS A 223 -11.72 -7.71 -20.71
N VAL A 224 -11.20 -8.08 -19.54
CA VAL A 224 -10.94 -7.18 -18.43
C VAL A 224 -9.42 -7.14 -18.21
N TYR A 225 -8.90 -5.95 -18.03
CA TYR A 225 -7.49 -5.68 -17.82
C TYR A 225 -7.27 -5.11 -16.43
N GLY A 226 -6.21 -5.54 -15.76
CA GLY A 226 -5.71 -4.89 -14.54
C GLY A 226 -5.03 -3.56 -14.85
N VAL A 227 -4.77 -2.77 -13.80
CA VAL A 227 -4.08 -1.48 -13.97
C VAL A 227 -2.68 -1.68 -14.52
N MET A 228 -1.93 -2.66 -13.99
CA MET A 228 -0.55 -2.92 -14.42
C MET A 228 -0.46 -3.47 -15.86
N ASP A 229 -1.53 -4.06 -16.39
CA ASP A 229 -1.58 -4.50 -17.79
C ASP A 229 -1.70 -3.31 -18.78
N LEU A 230 -2.05 -2.14 -18.27
CA LEU A 230 -2.41 -0.98 -19.06
C LEU A 230 -1.50 0.23 -18.82
N LEU A 231 -0.63 0.18 -17.80
CA LEU A 231 0.40 1.18 -17.48
C LEU A 231 1.76 0.80 -18.06
#